data_819c3f4603a9e45197271d0064fd7d7e
#
_entry.id   819c3f4603a9e45197271d0064fd7d7e
#
_cell.length_a   1.000
_cell.length_b   1.000
_cell.length_c   1.000
_cell.angle_alpha   90.00
_cell.angle_beta   90.00
_cell.angle_gamma   90.00
#
_symmetry.space_group_name_H-M   'P 1'
#
loop_
_entity.id
_entity.type
_entity.pdbx_description
1 polymer ?
#
loop_
_entity_poly.entity_id
_entity_poly.type
_entity_poly.pdbx_seq_one_letter_code
_entity_poly.pdbx_strand_id
1 'polypeptide(L)'
;LVTLQAAYSMSALNRGLLPTGGKSQSLSFEMTVPGSQLEFFRVNYSGQIFFPLTRLFTLRLRTDLGYGGTFGGTETFPFYKHFYSGGMGSVRGYESNTLGPRTTRSPNDQFGEPDPVGGNVLIEGSAEVLFPLPFVEDQRSLKAAMFVDAGNVFNTNCPDISTYCLDLSEGELRYSAGVSITWITGFAPISFAIAYPFNRRDGDESEVFQFELGRTF
;
A
#
# COMPACT_ATOMS: atom_id res chain seq x y z
N LEU A 1 0.74 7.38 27.10
CA LEU A 1 -0.09 7.61 25.92
C LEU A 1 -1.32 6.73 25.99
N VAL A 2 -2.51 7.31 25.94
CA VAL A 2 -3.79 6.59 25.88
C VAL A 2 -4.41 6.87 24.52
N THR A 3 -4.79 5.82 23.78
CA THR A 3 -5.42 5.93 22.47
C THR A 3 -6.82 5.34 22.49
N LEU A 4 -7.73 5.98 21.78
CA LEU A 4 -9.04 5.48 21.43
C LEU A 4 -9.01 4.96 20.00
N GLN A 5 -9.56 3.78 19.78
CA GLN A 5 -9.62 3.17 18.45
C GLN A 5 -11.05 2.74 18.15
N ALA A 6 -11.49 3.02 16.94
CA ALA A 6 -12.74 2.52 16.38
C ALA A 6 -12.47 1.90 15.01
N ALA A 7 -13.09 0.77 14.73
CA ALA A 7 -12.96 0.12 13.43
C ALA A 7 -14.32 -0.38 12.96
N TYR A 8 -14.57 -0.21 11.67
CA TYR A 8 -15.70 -0.78 10.96
C TYR A 8 -15.17 -1.64 9.83
N SER A 9 -15.67 -2.85 9.70
CA SER A 9 -15.35 -3.72 8.58
C SER A 9 -16.61 -4.39 8.03
N MET A 10 -16.67 -4.49 6.72
CA MET A 10 -17.73 -5.16 5.99
C MET A 10 -17.11 -6.04 4.91
N SER A 11 -17.54 -7.30 4.85
CA SER A 11 -17.14 -8.22 3.78
C SER A 11 -18.38 -8.92 3.24
N ALA A 12 -18.61 -8.78 1.94
CA ALA A 12 -19.67 -9.44 1.17
C ALA A 12 -19.05 -10.10 -0.07
N LEU A 13 -17.97 -10.86 0.14
CA LEU A 13 -17.27 -11.61 -0.90
C LEU A 13 -17.94 -12.96 -1.11
N ASN A 14 -18.01 -13.42 -2.35
CA ASN A 14 -18.62 -14.71 -2.70
C ASN A 14 -17.78 -15.93 -2.26
N ARG A 15 -16.49 -15.71 -1.95
CA ARG A 15 -15.54 -16.75 -1.47
C ARG A 15 -14.52 -16.11 -0.54
N GLY A 16 -14.05 -16.86 0.46
CA GLY A 16 -12.97 -16.41 1.37
C GLY A 16 -11.60 -16.37 0.74
N LEU A 17 -11.33 -17.29 -0.20
CA LEU A 17 -10.09 -17.37 -0.95
C LEU A 17 -10.39 -17.16 -2.43
N LEU A 18 -9.54 -16.36 -3.10
CA LEU A 18 -9.65 -16.02 -4.53
C LEU A 18 -11.08 -15.64 -4.95
N PRO A 19 -11.66 -14.57 -4.36
CA PRO A 19 -13.00 -14.15 -4.69
C PRO A 19 -13.12 -13.74 -6.16
N THR A 20 -14.28 -13.97 -6.72
CA THR A 20 -14.60 -13.60 -8.10
C THR A 20 -15.75 -12.60 -8.19
N GLY A 21 -16.31 -12.21 -7.05
CA GLY A 21 -17.40 -11.24 -6.99
C GLY A 21 -17.63 -10.77 -5.55
N GLY A 22 -18.22 -9.59 -5.43
CA GLY A 22 -18.52 -8.97 -4.16
C GLY A 22 -17.55 -7.84 -3.80
N LYS A 23 -17.66 -7.37 -2.57
CA LYS A 23 -16.84 -6.26 -2.08
C LYS A 23 -16.45 -6.48 -0.62
N SER A 24 -15.34 -5.90 -0.23
CA SER A 24 -14.97 -5.73 1.18
C SER A 24 -14.40 -4.34 1.41
N GLN A 25 -14.64 -3.82 2.60
CA GLN A 25 -14.13 -2.53 3.02
C GLN A 25 -13.88 -2.51 4.51
N SER A 26 -12.87 -1.75 4.92
CA SER A 26 -12.58 -1.48 6.32
C SER A 26 -12.22 -0.01 6.49
N LEU A 27 -12.69 0.56 7.57
CA LEU A 27 -12.36 1.91 8.01
C LEU A 27 -11.90 1.81 9.46
N SER A 28 -10.73 2.33 9.75
CA SER A 28 -10.21 2.42 11.11
C SER A 28 -9.87 3.86 11.46
N PHE A 29 -10.19 4.22 12.69
CA PHE A 29 -9.89 5.51 13.28
C PHE A 29 -9.14 5.28 14.58
N GLU A 30 -8.03 5.96 14.76
CA GLU A 30 -7.25 6.00 15.98
C GLU A 30 -7.05 7.46 16.39
N MET A 31 -7.19 7.76 17.66
CA MET A 31 -6.97 9.10 18.19
C MET A 31 -6.42 9.00 19.61
N THR A 32 -5.49 9.86 19.96
CA THR A 32 -5.03 10.00 21.35
C THR A 32 -6.04 10.80 22.18
N VAL A 33 -6.12 10.50 23.46
CA VAL A 33 -6.97 11.26 24.38
C VAL A 33 -6.39 12.67 24.56
N PRO A 34 -7.23 13.74 24.44
CA PRO A 34 -6.78 15.11 24.68
C PRO A 34 -6.11 15.28 26.04
N GLY A 35 -5.01 16.03 26.08
CA GLY A 35 -4.15 16.15 27.27
C GLY A 35 -3.05 15.11 27.37
N SER A 36 -2.90 14.25 26.36
CA SER A 36 -1.77 13.33 26.26
C SER A 36 -0.49 14.09 25.85
N GLN A 37 0.69 13.49 26.13
CA GLN A 37 1.99 14.07 25.71
C GLN A 37 2.14 14.22 24.19
N LEU A 38 1.48 13.34 23.42
CA LEU A 38 1.38 13.41 21.97
C LEU A 38 -0.10 13.34 21.61
N GLU A 39 -0.55 14.31 20.83
CA GLU A 39 -1.93 14.44 20.41
C GLU A 39 -2.03 14.31 18.89
N PHE A 40 -2.50 13.15 18.44
CA PHE A 40 -2.65 12.84 17.02
C PHE A 40 -3.91 12.01 16.75
N PHE A 41 -4.33 12.00 15.51
CA PHE A 41 -5.32 11.07 14.99
C PHE A 41 -4.84 10.44 13.69
N ARG A 42 -5.38 9.27 13.38
CA ARG A 42 -5.08 8.51 12.16
C ARG A 42 -6.35 7.86 11.64
N VAL A 43 -6.60 8.00 10.36
CA VAL A 43 -7.71 7.35 9.64
C VAL A 43 -7.13 6.48 8.56
N ASN A 44 -7.61 5.24 8.45
CA ASN A 44 -7.26 4.34 7.34
C ASN A 44 -8.55 3.81 6.72
N TYR A 45 -8.61 3.83 5.42
CA TYR A 45 -9.62 3.16 4.63
C TYR A 45 -8.96 2.18 3.68
N SER A 46 -9.46 0.95 3.66
CA SER A 46 -9.09 -0.07 2.68
C SER A 46 -10.36 -0.64 2.06
N GLY A 47 -10.39 -0.66 0.75
CA GLY A 47 -11.53 -1.14 0.00
C GLY A 47 -11.13 -1.98 -1.19
N GLN A 48 -11.91 -3.04 -1.47
CA GLN A 48 -11.77 -3.81 -2.69
C GLN A 48 -13.11 -4.28 -3.20
N ILE A 49 -13.21 -4.37 -4.52
CA ILE A 49 -14.42 -4.84 -5.20
C ILE A 49 -14.03 -5.76 -6.36
N PHE A 50 -14.79 -6.83 -6.53
CA PHE A 50 -14.59 -7.82 -7.56
C PHE A 50 -15.80 -7.83 -8.50
N PHE A 51 -15.53 -7.66 -9.80
CA PHE A 51 -16.52 -7.72 -10.86
C PHE A 51 -16.23 -8.92 -11.77
N PRO A 52 -17.11 -9.92 -11.87
CA PRO A 52 -16.95 -10.97 -12.86
C PRO A 52 -17.21 -10.39 -14.25
N LEU A 53 -16.16 -10.23 -15.05
CA LEU A 53 -16.27 -9.76 -16.43
C LEU A 53 -16.79 -10.85 -17.35
N THR A 54 -16.29 -12.07 -17.14
CA THR A 54 -16.72 -13.29 -17.83
C THR A 54 -16.67 -14.48 -16.86
N ARG A 55 -16.92 -15.68 -17.34
CA ARG A 55 -16.74 -16.90 -16.52
C ARG A 55 -15.30 -17.14 -16.12
N LEU A 56 -14.33 -16.61 -16.88
CA LEU A 56 -12.90 -16.83 -16.67
C LEU A 56 -12.19 -15.59 -16.11
N PHE A 57 -12.66 -14.38 -16.44
CA PHE A 57 -11.99 -13.13 -16.07
C PHE A 57 -12.77 -12.40 -14.99
N THR A 58 -12.04 -11.95 -13.97
CA THR A 58 -12.57 -11.12 -12.88
C THR A 58 -11.75 -9.84 -12.78
N LEU A 59 -12.38 -8.69 -12.81
CA LEU A 59 -11.75 -7.41 -12.50
C LEU A 59 -11.79 -7.22 -10.98
N ARG A 60 -10.64 -6.96 -10.38
CA ARG A 60 -10.49 -6.49 -9.01
C ARG A 60 -10.03 -5.04 -9.03
N LEU A 61 -10.72 -4.20 -8.28
CA LEU A 61 -10.27 -2.85 -7.96
C LEU A 61 -10.00 -2.79 -6.46
N ARG A 62 -8.84 -2.25 -6.09
CA ARG A 62 -8.44 -2.03 -4.70
C ARG A 62 -8.05 -0.57 -4.51
N THR A 63 -8.33 -0.03 -3.34
CA THR A 63 -7.83 1.26 -2.89
C THR A 63 -7.49 1.22 -1.42
N ASP A 64 -6.39 1.86 -1.06
CA ASP A 64 -5.94 2.07 0.30
C ASP A 64 -5.65 3.56 0.49
N LEU A 65 -6.35 4.17 1.45
CA LEU A 65 -6.23 5.59 1.76
C LEU A 65 -5.90 5.75 3.23
N GLY A 66 -4.99 6.66 3.53
CA GLY A 66 -4.58 6.96 4.89
C GLY A 66 -4.42 8.46 5.10
N TYR A 67 -4.83 8.94 6.25
CA TYR A 67 -4.58 10.30 6.68
C TYR A 67 -4.27 10.34 8.17
N GLY A 68 -3.17 11.00 8.53
CA GLY A 68 -2.79 11.27 9.90
C GLY A 68 -2.60 12.77 10.12
N GLY A 69 -2.95 13.24 11.30
CA GLY A 69 -2.76 14.63 11.66
C GLY A 69 -2.56 14.79 13.17
N THR A 70 -2.14 15.97 13.55
CA THR A 70 -1.94 16.35 14.95
C THR A 70 -2.99 17.37 15.40
N PHE A 71 -3.17 17.44 16.71
CA PHE A 71 -4.00 18.47 17.34
C PHE A 71 -3.38 18.90 18.67
N GLY A 72 -3.99 19.88 19.34
CA GLY A 72 -3.48 20.39 20.62
C GLY A 72 -2.08 21.00 20.50
N GLY A 73 -1.16 20.56 21.34
CA GLY A 73 0.21 21.07 21.40
C GLY A 73 1.24 20.28 20.58
N THR A 74 0.82 19.26 19.81
CA THR A 74 1.74 18.41 19.03
C THR A 74 1.95 19.00 17.63
N GLU A 75 3.16 19.44 17.32
CA GLU A 75 3.50 20.07 16.04
C GLU A 75 3.71 19.06 14.91
N THR A 76 4.29 17.89 15.21
CA THR A 76 4.69 16.91 14.19
C THR A 76 3.98 15.59 14.39
N PHE A 77 3.46 15.02 13.31
CA PHE A 77 2.85 13.69 13.32
C PHE A 77 3.91 12.64 13.66
N PRO A 78 3.64 11.72 14.62
CA PRO A 78 4.64 10.76 15.09
C PRO A 78 5.13 9.85 13.97
N PHE A 79 6.45 9.77 13.77
CA PHE A 79 7.08 8.98 12.70
C PHE A 79 6.71 7.49 12.76
N TYR A 80 6.53 6.91 13.94
CA TYR A 80 6.13 5.51 14.13
C TYR A 80 4.67 5.22 13.77
N LYS A 81 3.90 6.26 13.42
CA LYS A 81 2.54 6.18 12.89
C LYS A 81 2.48 6.52 11.41
N HIS A 82 3.60 6.87 10.78
CA HIS A 82 3.65 7.16 9.36
C HIS A 82 3.12 6.00 8.52
N PHE A 83 2.62 6.34 7.36
CA PHE A 83 2.32 5.40 6.30
C PHE A 83 3.56 5.18 5.46
N TYR A 84 3.62 4.01 4.83
CA TYR A 84 4.66 3.63 3.89
C TYR A 84 4.00 3.03 2.65
N SER A 85 4.66 3.13 1.50
CA SER A 85 4.20 2.61 0.22
C SER A 85 5.33 1.95 -0.55
N GLY A 86 4.98 1.08 -1.50
CA GLY A 86 5.86 0.22 -2.26
C GLY A 86 5.78 -1.24 -1.83
N GLY A 87 6.09 -2.15 -2.75
CA GLY A 87 6.10 -3.60 -2.50
C GLY A 87 4.83 -4.33 -2.92
N MET A 88 4.82 -5.64 -2.70
CA MET A 88 3.77 -6.58 -3.15
C MET A 88 2.36 -6.21 -2.67
N GLY A 89 2.22 -5.67 -1.48
CA GLY A 89 0.92 -5.30 -0.89
C GLY A 89 0.47 -3.88 -1.23
N SER A 90 1.24 -3.12 -2.01
CA SER A 90 1.08 -1.70 -2.26
C SER A 90 1.27 -1.41 -3.75
N VAL A 91 2.29 -0.66 -4.14
CA VAL A 91 2.66 -0.39 -5.54
C VAL A 91 3.79 -1.33 -5.93
N ARG A 92 3.46 -2.40 -6.64
CA ARG A 92 4.43 -3.42 -7.07
C ARG A 92 5.44 -2.86 -8.07
N GLY A 93 6.64 -3.43 -8.09
CA GLY A 93 7.75 -2.96 -8.94
C GLY A 93 8.64 -1.92 -8.26
N TYR A 94 8.21 -1.39 -7.12
CA TYR A 94 9.02 -0.60 -6.20
C TYR A 94 9.36 -1.42 -4.97
N GLU A 95 10.52 -1.23 -4.40
CA GLU A 95 10.93 -1.90 -3.17
C GLU A 95 9.99 -1.55 -2.00
N SER A 96 9.82 -2.50 -1.09
CA SER A 96 8.86 -2.38 0.01
C SER A 96 9.19 -1.19 0.92
N ASN A 97 8.18 -0.32 1.13
CA ASN A 97 8.26 0.84 2.03
C ASN A 97 9.28 1.93 1.61
N THR A 98 9.65 2.01 0.34
CA THR A 98 10.66 2.96 -0.13
C THR A 98 10.08 4.18 -0.84
N LEU A 99 8.79 4.18 -1.14
CA LEU A 99 8.13 5.33 -1.77
C LEU A 99 7.80 6.43 -0.75
N GLY A 100 7.90 7.68 -1.21
CA GLY A 100 7.49 8.84 -0.43
C GLY A 100 8.66 9.73 0.05
N PRO A 101 8.43 10.52 1.10
CA PRO A 101 9.43 11.43 1.67
C PRO A 101 10.67 10.70 2.21
N ARG A 102 11.82 11.34 2.10
CA ARG A 102 13.13 10.81 2.52
C ARG A 102 13.89 11.77 3.41
N THR A 103 14.79 11.23 4.22
CA THR A 103 15.68 12.03 5.09
C THR A 103 16.65 12.89 4.29
N THR A 104 17.21 13.94 4.91
CA THR A 104 18.38 14.63 4.41
C THR A 104 19.60 13.72 4.52
N ARG A 105 20.52 13.79 3.54
CA ARG A 105 21.81 13.14 3.67
C ARG A 105 22.53 13.62 4.92
N SER A 106 23.12 12.68 5.66
CA SER A 106 24.00 13.04 6.76
C SER A 106 25.22 13.79 6.22
N PRO A 107 25.61 14.92 6.80
CA PRO A 107 26.84 15.65 6.39
C PRO A 107 28.11 14.80 6.48
N ASN A 108 28.09 13.74 7.30
CA ASN A 108 29.23 12.85 7.53
C ASN A 108 29.23 11.62 6.62
N ASP A 109 28.13 11.36 5.90
CA ASP A 109 28.01 10.23 4.97
C ASP A 109 27.67 10.73 3.57
N GLN A 110 28.74 11.02 2.81
CA GLN A 110 28.62 11.51 1.43
C GLN A 110 28.14 10.43 0.43
N PHE A 111 28.14 9.17 0.84
CA PHE A 111 27.77 8.03 0.00
C PHE A 111 26.46 7.36 0.44
N GLY A 112 25.93 7.70 1.61
CA GLY A 112 24.66 7.20 2.09
C GLY A 112 23.48 7.70 1.25
N GLU A 113 22.59 6.80 0.86
CA GLU A 113 21.33 7.19 0.24
C GLU A 113 20.35 7.68 1.33
N PRO A 114 19.48 8.67 1.00
CA PRO A 114 18.47 9.13 1.94
C PRO A 114 17.46 8.03 2.28
N ASP A 115 17.23 7.79 3.57
CA ASP A 115 16.29 6.78 4.02
C ASP A 115 14.82 7.20 3.83
N PRO A 116 13.90 6.29 3.46
CA PRO A 116 12.49 6.55 3.39
C PRO A 116 11.92 6.77 4.81
N VAL A 117 11.23 7.88 5.03
CA VAL A 117 10.64 8.24 6.34
C VAL A 117 9.13 8.05 6.38
N GLY A 118 8.53 7.69 5.25
CA GLY A 118 7.08 7.62 5.14
C GLY A 118 6.42 9.00 5.24
N GLY A 119 5.12 9.02 5.44
CA GLY A 119 4.35 10.25 5.53
C GLY A 119 3.03 10.08 6.26
N ASN A 120 2.30 11.19 6.40
CA ASN A 120 1.02 11.20 7.07
C ASN A 120 -0.18 11.07 6.13
N VAL A 121 0.04 11.00 4.81
CA VAL A 121 -1.01 10.77 3.80
C VAL A 121 -0.61 9.62 2.91
N LEU A 122 -1.50 8.63 2.76
CA LEU A 122 -1.36 7.49 1.86
C LEU A 122 -2.45 7.51 0.80
N ILE A 123 -2.07 7.36 -0.45
CA ILE A 123 -3.00 7.21 -1.57
C ILE A 123 -2.50 6.06 -2.44
N GLU A 124 -3.26 4.96 -2.48
CA GLU A 124 -2.95 3.80 -3.30
C GLU A 124 -4.20 3.28 -4.00
N GLY A 125 -3.99 2.75 -5.20
CA GLY A 125 -5.02 2.09 -5.97
C GLY A 125 -4.42 1.02 -6.88
N SER A 126 -5.18 -0.04 -7.11
CA SER A 126 -4.80 -1.14 -7.99
C SER A 126 -5.99 -1.60 -8.81
N ALA A 127 -5.77 -1.84 -10.10
CA ALA A 127 -6.71 -2.50 -10.98
C ALA A 127 -6.08 -3.78 -11.53
N GLU A 128 -6.75 -4.91 -11.28
CA GLU A 128 -6.25 -6.23 -11.66
C GLU A 128 -7.29 -7.02 -12.44
N VAL A 129 -6.86 -7.65 -13.50
CA VAL A 129 -7.65 -8.66 -14.22
C VAL A 129 -7.15 -10.05 -13.84
N LEU A 130 -7.93 -10.74 -13.03
CA LEU A 130 -7.67 -12.11 -12.57
C LEU A 130 -8.17 -13.11 -13.60
N PHE A 131 -7.37 -14.15 -13.88
CA PHE A 131 -7.72 -15.23 -14.81
C PHE A 131 -7.09 -16.56 -14.39
N PRO A 132 -7.74 -17.70 -14.73
CA PRO A 132 -7.17 -19.02 -14.48
C PRO A 132 -6.07 -19.31 -15.50
N LEU A 133 -5.03 -20.05 -15.09
CA LEU A 133 -4.01 -20.54 -16.02
C LEU A 133 -4.52 -21.77 -16.77
N PRO A 134 -4.49 -21.79 -18.11
CA PRO A 134 -5.11 -22.84 -18.91
C PRO A 134 -4.45 -24.23 -18.80
N PHE A 135 -3.22 -24.27 -18.25
CA PHE A 135 -2.43 -25.53 -18.14
C PHE A 135 -2.52 -26.16 -16.75
N VAL A 136 -3.34 -25.62 -15.85
CA VAL A 136 -3.44 -26.09 -14.47
C VAL A 136 -4.82 -26.73 -14.26
N GLU A 137 -4.82 -28.02 -13.86
CA GLU A 137 -6.06 -28.75 -13.58
C GLU A 137 -6.83 -28.18 -12.38
N ASP A 138 -6.12 -27.80 -11.32
CA ASP A 138 -6.72 -27.16 -10.15
C ASP A 138 -6.72 -25.63 -10.25
N GLN A 139 -7.70 -25.11 -10.97
CA GLN A 139 -7.92 -23.66 -11.13
C GLN A 139 -8.38 -22.94 -9.86
N ARG A 140 -8.61 -23.68 -8.75
CA ARG A 140 -9.09 -23.11 -7.48
C ARG A 140 -7.94 -22.68 -6.58
N SER A 141 -6.78 -23.30 -6.73
CA SER A 141 -5.60 -23.01 -5.92
C SER A 141 -4.63 -22.04 -6.60
N LEU A 142 -4.74 -21.82 -7.91
CA LEU A 142 -3.82 -20.97 -8.66
C LEU A 142 -4.58 -19.92 -9.49
N LYS A 143 -4.18 -18.66 -9.36
CA LYS A 143 -4.69 -17.54 -10.14
C LYS A 143 -3.54 -16.69 -10.66
N ALA A 144 -3.67 -16.29 -11.91
CA ALA A 144 -2.83 -15.26 -12.50
C ALA A 144 -3.59 -13.93 -12.57
N ALA A 145 -2.87 -12.83 -12.57
CA ALA A 145 -3.41 -11.52 -12.79
C ALA A 145 -2.49 -10.66 -13.66
N MET A 146 -3.07 -9.79 -14.45
CA MET A 146 -2.43 -8.61 -15.00
C MET A 146 -2.91 -7.41 -14.18
N PHE A 147 -2.01 -6.49 -13.85
CA PHE A 147 -2.33 -5.39 -12.98
C PHE A 147 -1.70 -4.07 -13.42
N VAL A 148 -2.33 -3.00 -12.95
CA VAL A 148 -1.78 -1.65 -12.93
C VAL A 148 -1.96 -1.12 -11.51
N ASP A 149 -0.88 -0.67 -10.90
CA ASP A 149 -0.86 -0.05 -9.58
C ASP A 149 -0.52 1.43 -9.71
N ALA A 150 -1.10 2.22 -8.81
CA ALA A 150 -0.82 3.63 -8.65
C ALA A 150 -0.82 3.99 -7.17
N GLY A 151 0.15 4.74 -6.71
CA GLY A 151 0.14 5.18 -5.31
C GLY A 151 1.40 5.93 -4.92
N ASN A 152 1.32 6.54 -3.77
CA ASN A 152 2.46 7.17 -3.10
C ASN A 152 2.08 7.55 -1.65
N VAL A 153 3.09 7.94 -0.90
CA VAL A 153 2.95 8.55 0.43
C VAL A 153 3.38 10.02 0.34
N PHE A 154 2.68 10.86 1.10
CA PHE A 154 2.91 12.30 1.12
C PHE A 154 3.00 12.80 2.55
N ASN A 155 3.60 13.98 2.71
CA ASN A 155 3.66 14.66 3.99
C ASN A 155 3.00 16.05 3.88
N THR A 156 2.09 16.37 4.79
CA THR A 156 1.46 17.70 4.85
C THR A 156 2.29 18.71 5.63
N ASN A 157 3.23 18.23 6.45
CA ASN A 157 4.19 19.02 7.21
C ASN A 157 5.58 18.41 7.01
N CYS A 158 6.43 19.12 6.25
CA CYS A 158 7.78 18.69 5.97
C CYS A 158 8.70 19.05 7.13
N PRO A 159 9.23 18.07 7.87
CA PRO A 159 10.26 18.36 8.84
C PRO A 159 11.55 18.81 8.12
N ASP A 160 12.33 19.68 8.78
CA ASP A 160 13.63 20.17 8.26
C ASP A 160 14.66 19.06 7.96
N ILE A 161 14.41 17.85 8.49
CA ILE A 161 15.23 16.67 8.24
C ILE A 161 14.90 15.95 6.92
N SER A 162 13.88 16.36 6.18
CA SER A 162 13.51 15.73 4.91
C SER A 162 14.31 16.30 3.75
N THR A 163 15.00 15.45 3.00
CA THR A 163 15.66 15.84 1.75
C THR A 163 14.66 16.10 0.64
N TYR A 164 13.58 15.36 0.67
CA TYR A 164 12.51 15.40 -0.31
C TYR A 164 11.19 15.30 0.42
N CYS A 165 10.56 16.44 0.57
CA CYS A 165 9.21 16.50 1.08
C CYS A 165 8.23 16.42 -0.08
N LEU A 166 7.49 15.34 -0.11
CA LEU A 166 6.45 15.14 -1.08
C LEU A 166 5.15 15.72 -0.52
N ASP A 167 4.90 17.00 -0.82
CA ASP A 167 3.59 17.60 -0.55
C ASP A 167 2.56 17.13 -1.59
N LEU A 168 1.30 17.06 -1.18
CA LEU A 168 0.17 16.69 -2.06
C LEU A 168 0.01 17.61 -3.28
N SER A 169 0.43 18.88 -3.17
CA SER A 169 0.33 19.87 -4.24
C SER A 169 1.36 19.67 -5.36
N GLU A 170 2.52 19.09 -5.03
CA GLU A 170 3.62 18.84 -5.96
C GLU A 170 3.86 17.34 -6.18
N GLY A 171 3.12 16.51 -5.45
CA GLY A 171 3.31 15.09 -5.40
C GLY A 171 2.72 14.35 -6.58
N GLU A 172 3.53 13.55 -7.23
CA GLU A 172 3.09 12.64 -8.27
C GLU A 172 2.90 11.24 -7.71
N LEU A 173 1.83 10.60 -8.15
CA LEU A 173 1.66 9.17 -7.94
C LEU A 173 2.73 8.41 -8.72
N ARG A 174 3.21 7.32 -8.15
CA ARG A 174 4.02 6.33 -8.85
C ARG A 174 3.11 5.32 -9.50
N TYR A 175 3.50 4.87 -10.68
CA TYR A 175 2.73 3.91 -11.47
C TYR A 175 3.57 2.70 -11.82
N SER A 176 2.96 1.55 -11.79
CA SER A 176 3.57 0.32 -12.30
C SER A 176 2.53 -0.56 -12.99
N ALA A 177 2.99 -1.45 -13.83
CA ALA A 177 2.17 -2.52 -14.38
C ALA A 177 2.96 -3.82 -14.44
N GLY A 178 2.24 -4.93 -14.40
CA GLY A 178 2.89 -6.22 -14.39
C GLY A 178 1.93 -7.38 -14.43
N VAL A 179 2.51 -8.55 -14.13
CA VAL A 179 1.80 -9.80 -13.99
C VAL A 179 2.10 -10.42 -12.63
N SER A 180 1.13 -11.10 -12.08
CA SER A 180 1.30 -11.82 -10.81
C SER A 180 0.65 -13.18 -10.86
N ILE A 181 1.16 -14.09 -10.02
CA ILE A 181 0.60 -15.42 -9.81
C ILE A 181 0.46 -15.61 -8.31
N THR A 182 -0.72 -16.02 -7.88
CA THR A 182 -0.99 -16.41 -6.50
C THR A 182 -1.35 -17.88 -6.46
N TRP A 183 -0.60 -18.62 -5.66
CA TRP A 183 -0.79 -20.04 -5.42
C TRP A 183 -1.16 -20.27 -3.97
N ILE A 184 -2.34 -20.86 -3.74
CA ILE A 184 -2.81 -21.27 -2.43
C ILE A 184 -2.29 -22.68 -2.16
N THR A 185 -1.23 -22.77 -1.37
CA THR A 185 -0.66 -24.05 -0.95
C THR A 185 -1.39 -24.58 0.29
N GLY A 186 -1.09 -25.83 0.69
CA GLY A 186 -1.70 -26.44 1.87
C GLY A 186 -1.32 -25.78 3.21
N PHE A 187 -0.32 -24.91 3.24
CA PHE A 187 0.13 -24.24 4.47
C PHE A 187 -0.02 -22.71 4.41
N ALA A 188 0.18 -22.07 3.27
CA ALA A 188 0.04 -20.63 3.11
C ALA A 188 -0.08 -20.23 1.63
N PRO A 189 -0.71 -19.09 1.31
CA PRO A 189 -0.67 -18.52 -0.02
C PRO A 189 0.75 -18.03 -0.34
N ILE A 190 1.18 -18.24 -1.57
CA ILE A 190 2.43 -17.73 -2.12
C ILE A 190 2.10 -16.89 -3.33
N SER A 191 2.58 -15.66 -3.36
CA SER A 191 2.38 -14.74 -4.46
C SER A 191 3.71 -14.32 -5.07
N PHE A 192 3.78 -14.28 -6.39
CA PHE A 192 4.89 -13.79 -7.17
C PHE A 192 4.40 -12.68 -8.09
N ALA A 193 5.20 -11.65 -8.28
CA ALA A 193 4.91 -10.60 -9.24
C ALA A 193 6.16 -10.21 -10.02
N ILE A 194 5.94 -9.86 -11.29
CA ILE A 194 6.93 -9.18 -12.13
C ILE A 194 6.25 -7.87 -12.55
N ALA A 195 6.84 -6.75 -12.15
CA ALA A 195 6.29 -5.43 -12.36
C ALA A 195 7.33 -4.46 -12.91
N TYR A 196 6.89 -3.58 -13.77
CA TYR A 196 7.71 -2.52 -14.34
C TYR A 196 7.20 -1.15 -13.86
N PRO A 197 8.04 -0.36 -13.15
CA PRO A 197 7.70 0.99 -12.73
C PRO A 197 7.89 1.99 -13.89
N PHE A 198 6.87 2.84 -14.16
CA PHE A 198 6.89 3.71 -15.34
C PHE A 198 7.51 5.09 -15.10
N ASN A 199 7.28 5.68 -13.92
CA ASN A 199 7.64 7.07 -13.63
C ASN A 199 8.51 7.19 -12.38
N ARG A 200 9.61 6.44 -12.36
CA ARG A 200 10.59 6.51 -11.30
C ARG A 200 11.23 7.91 -11.23
N ARG A 201 11.47 8.37 -10.01
CA ARG A 201 12.30 9.55 -9.72
C ARG A 201 13.61 9.12 -9.07
N ASP A 202 14.54 10.06 -9.00
CA ASP A 202 15.78 9.88 -8.26
C ASP A 202 15.47 9.54 -6.79
N GLY A 203 16.07 8.45 -6.32
CA GLY A 203 15.82 7.90 -4.99
C GLY A 203 14.73 6.81 -4.93
N ASP A 204 13.89 6.63 -5.96
CA ASP A 204 12.94 5.50 -5.98
C ASP A 204 13.68 4.18 -6.21
N GLU A 205 13.57 3.27 -5.27
CA GLU A 205 14.15 1.94 -5.36
C GLU A 205 13.17 1.01 -6.08
N SER A 206 13.68 0.27 -7.07
CA SER A 206 12.86 -0.62 -7.88
C SER A 206 13.19 -2.08 -7.62
N GLU A 207 12.16 -2.88 -7.44
CA GLU A 207 12.25 -4.33 -7.30
C GLU A 207 11.29 -4.98 -8.31
N VAL A 208 11.84 -5.33 -9.48
CA VAL A 208 11.06 -5.85 -10.62
C VAL A 208 10.42 -7.21 -10.31
N PHE A 209 11.14 -8.09 -9.61
CA PHE A 209 10.64 -9.39 -9.17
C PHE A 209 10.39 -9.36 -7.67
N GLN A 210 9.16 -9.65 -7.29
CA GLN A 210 8.73 -9.65 -5.91
C GLN A 210 8.03 -10.95 -5.56
N PHE A 211 8.19 -11.38 -4.31
CA PHE A 211 7.42 -12.50 -3.79
C PHE A 211 6.92 -12.23 -2.37
N GLU A 212 5.79 -12.83 -2.02
CA GLU A 212 5.19 -12.72 -0.69
C GLU A 212 4.62 -14.06 -0.25
N LEU A 213 4.81 -14.38 1.02
CA LEU A 213 4.30 -15.59 1.66
C LEU A 213 3.26 -15.21 2.74
N GLY A 214 2.11 -15.88 2.74
CA GLY A 214 1.14 -15.76 3.82
C GLY A 214 0.06 -14.69 3.64
N ARG A 215 0.08 -13.93 2.54
CA ARG A 215 -0.94 -12.93 2.24
C ARG A 215 -1.83 -13.36 1.08
N THR A 216 -3.14 -13.31 1.27
CA THR A 216 -4.13 -13.39 0.20
C THR A 216 -4.63 -12.01 -0.15
N PHE A 217 -5.20 -11.87 -1.33
CA PHE A 217 -5.85 -10.65 -1.82
C PHE A 217 -6.89 -10.09 -0.84
#